data_330fa940f40c1bba5f9903d0a62b9d3c
#
_entry.id   330fa940f40c1bba5f9903d0a62b9d3c
#
_cell.length_a   1.000
_cell.length_b   1.000
_cell.length_c   1.000
_cell.angle_alpha   90.00
_cell.angle_beta   90.00
_cell.angle_gamma   90.00
#
_symmetry.space_group_name_H-M   'P 1'
#
loop_
_entity.id
_entity.type
_entity.pdbx_description
1 polymer ?
#
loop_
_entity_poly.entity_id
_entity_poly.type
_entity_poly.pdbx_seq_one_letter_code
_entity_poly.pdbx_strand_id
1 'polypeptide(L)'
;MTDASQASTPGAQVLDQVAAFIARYVAFPSEHALTAVTLWAAHTHAVGCFYVTPRLVLDSAEPGSGKTRVLELLNLLVRHPEMTISASTAALFRLISLHPHTILFDEVDAIFNPKTGGNYEDLRALLNAGYKRGATIARCVGDAKSMKVQRFVVFAPVALAGIAGSMPATILTRAVVVHMRRRARSERVEPFEEQYAEAEAAPIRDALAEWMSQQADALAKARPRMPDGVADRAAEVWKALLAIADQAGERWPDAGRDAARYFVLDTATAPTFGTRLLADLRTLYAGRDRMPTTDILDALTTAEDAPWGDLGGKPLDARRLSKELSRYGIAPAAFNTGQGTAKGYTTYPTTGNLGLADAWDRYLPAGPIGNSGNCGNPAGQTGYRSEKPSVTIGNPQDQVTDPSVTRIGIGNPLNREVTEVTEITDEDWPPVAVPGGTRPPSTPDRPGPHSAFTKGAAA
;
A
#
# COMPACT_ATOMS: atom_id res chain seq x y z
N MET A 1 12.15 49.19 -1.03
CA MET A 1 11.16 48.11 -0.87
C MET A 1 11.94 46.95 -0.26
N THR A 2 11.83 46.81 1.03
CA THR A 2 12.53 45.79 1.84
C THR A 2 11.85 44.45 1.58
N ASP A 3 12.64 43.54 1.05
CA ASP A 3 12.32 42.12 0.89
C ASP A 3 12.08 41.53 2.29
N ALA A 4 10.84 41.41 2.69
CA ALA A 4 10.47 40.67 3.89
C ALA A 4 10.68 39.18 3.56
N SER A 5 11.89 38.67 3.87
CA SER A 5 12.17 37.25 3.98
C SER A 5 11.04 36.67 4.84
N GLN A 6 10.05 36.05 4.22
CA GLN A 6 9.01 35.33 4.94
C GLN A 6 9.72 34.24 5.76
N ALA A 7 9.67 34.36 7.07
CA ALA A 7 10.20 33.33 7.96
C ALA A 7 9.51 32.02 7.65
N SER A 8 10.31 31.00 7.34
CA SER A 8 9.80 29.66 6.99
C SER A 8 8.90 29.12 8.10
N THR A 9 7.81 28.44 7.73
CA THR A 9 6.89 27.86 8.71
C THR A 9 7.56 26.74 9.52
N PRO A 10 7.25 26.56 10.80
CA PRO A 10 7.86 25.50 11.62
C PRO A 10 7.71 24.10 11.00
N GLY A 11 6.55 23.85 10.35
CA GLY A 11 6.29 22.60 9.67
C GLY A 11 7.18 22.36 8.44
N ALA A 12 7.35 23.38 7.60
CA ALA A 12 8.24 23.28 6.44
C ALA A 12 9.70 23.10 6.88
N GLN A 13 10.13 23.85 7.89
CA GLN A 13 11.49 23.74 8.42
C GLN A 13 11.82 22.33 8.91
N VAL A 14 10.93 21.72 9.69
CA VAL A 14 11.18 20.38 10.24
C VAL A 14 11.14 19.30 9.15
N LEU A 15 10.22 19.40 8.18
CA LEU A 15 10.19 18.47 7.05
C LEU A 15 11.41 18.63 6.13
N ASP A 16 11.91 19.86 5.95
CA ASP A 16 13.14 20.11 5.20
C ASP A 16 14.36 19.52 5.90
N GLN A 17 14.44 19.58 7.24
CA GLN A 17 15.48 18.92 8.02
C GLN A 17 15.43 17.40 7.89
N VAL A 18 14.23 16.79 7.96
CA VAL A 18 14.03 15.35 7.74
C VAL A 18 14.48 14.96 6.33
N ALA A 19 14.03 15.70 5.32
CA ALA A 19 14.39 15.43 3.92
C ALA A 19 15.90 15.57 3.69
N ALA A 20 16.53 16.65 4.19
CA ALA A 20 17.95 16.87 4.07
C ALA A 20 18.77 15.78 4.78
N PHE A 21 18.38 15.37 5.98
CA PHE A 21 19.03 14.29 6.72
C PHE A 21 19.01 12.98 5.95
N ILE A 22 17.84 12.59 5.39
CA ILE A 22 17.71 11.36 4.62
C ILE A 22 18.52 11.45 3.31
N ALA A 23 18.45 12.58 2.60
CA ALA A 23 19.13 12.76 1.31
C ALA A 23 20.67 12.74 1.40
N ARG A 24 21.25 13.03 2.56
CA ARG A 24 22.70 12.93 2.78
C ARG A 24 23.21 11.50 2.59
N TYR A 25 22.44 10.51 2.97
CA TYR A 25 22.88 9.11 3.02
C TYR A 25 22.29 8.22 1.94
N VAL A 26 21.25 8.69 1.22
CA VAL A 26 20.54 7.90 0.18
C VAL A 26 20.33 8.70 -1.09
N ALA A 27 20.75 8.12 -2.22
CA ALA A 27 20.37 8.62 -3.54
C ALA A 27 19.00 8.04 -3.93
N PHE A 28 17.96 8.88 -3.92
CA PHE A 28 16.62 8.47 -4.32
C PHE A 28 16.44 8.49 -5.83
N PRO A 29 15.54 7.67 -6.38
CA PRO A 29 15.25 7.64 -7.83
C PRO A 29 14.63 8.95 -8.35
N SER A 30 14.00 9.73 -7.47
CA SER A 30 13.39 11.03 -7.78
C SER A 30 13.19 11.87 -6.51
N GLU A 31 12.97 13.17 -6.67
CA GLU A 31 12.57 14.06 -5.57
C GLU A 31 11.22 13.68 -5.00
N HIS A 32 10.32 13.16 -5.81
CA HIS A 32 9.03 12.64 -5.38
C HIS A 32 9.17 11.47 -4.40
N ALA A 33 10.18 10.63 -4.58
CA ALA A 33 10.46 9.53 -3.68
C ALA A 33 10.95 10.03 -2.31
N LEU A 34 11.85 11.00 -2.28
CA LEU A 34 12.30 11.64 -1.05
C LEU A 34 11.14 12.34 -0.34
N THR A 35 10.32 13.10 -1.06
CA THR A 35 9.12 13.76 -0.54
C THR A 35 8.16 12.75 0.11
N ALA A 36 7.86 11.66 -0.57
CA ALA A 36 6.96 10.64 -0.07
C ALA A 36 7.49 9.95 1.20
N VAL A 37 8.77 9.61 1.24
CA VAL A 37 9.42 9.01 2.42
C VAL A 37 9.45 9.98 3.59
N THR A 38 9.73 11.25 3.36
CA THR A 38 9.70 12.31 4.37
C THR A 38 8.31 12.47 4.99
N LEU A 39 7.29 12.60 4.16
CA LEU A 39 5.90 12.71 4.61
C LEU A 39 5.43 11.43 5.33
N TRP A 40 5.90 10.26 4.87
CA TRP A 40 5.60 8.99 5.52
C TRP A 40 6.25 8.91 6.91
N ALA A 41 7.50 9.33 7.07
CA ALA A 41 8.15 9.40 8.37
C ALA A 41 7.39 10.32 9.32
N ALA A 42 7.01 11.52 8.89
CA ALA A 42 6.20 12.46 9.65
C ALA A 42 4.85 11.86 10.08
N HIS A 43 4.15 11.17 9.18
CA HIS A 43 2.85 10.55 9.42
C HIS A 43 2.88 9.56 10.60
N THR A 44 4.03 8.89 10.86
CA THR A 44 4.14 7.93 11.97
C THR A 44 3.95 8.58 13.34
N HIS A 45 4.29 9.86 13.49
CA HIS A 45 4.12 10.63 14.72
C HIS A 45 2.67 11.05 14.99
N ALA A 46 1.81 11.05 13.96
CA ALA A 46 0.41 11.44 14.07
C ALA A 46 -0.54 10.32 13.59
N VAL A 47 -0.12 9.06 13.60
CA VAL A 47 -0.93 7.93 13.12
C VAL A 47 -2.31 7.87 13.76
N GLY A 48 -2.43 8.27 15.04
CA GLY A 48 -3.68 8.37 15.78
C GLY A 48 -4.69 9.38 15.21
N CYS A 49 -4.26 10.34 14.39
CA CYS A 49 -5.15 11.31 13.75
C CYS A 49 -5.85 10.77 12.49
N PHE A 50 -5.36 9.68 11.93
CA PHE A 50 -5.79 9.17 10.64
C PHE A 50 -6.59 7.86 10.73
N TYR A 51 -7.50 7.65 9.79
CA TYR A 51 -8.23 6.40 9.66
C TYR A 51 -7.47 5.34 8.87
N VAL A 52 -6.58 5.78 7.98
CA VAL A 52 -5.72 4.92 7.14
C VAL A 52 -4.27 5.29 7.37
N THR A 53 -3.42 4.29 7.58
CA THR A 53 -1.96 4.42 7.59
C THR A 53 -1.40 3.78 6.31
N PRO A 54 -0.81 4.60 5.39
CA PRO A 54 -0.23 4.06 4.17
C PRO A 54 0.94 3.14 4.48
N ARG A 55 1.05 2.02 3.76
CA ARG A 55 2.27 1.23 3.74
C ARG A 55 3.34 1.96 2.96
N LEU A 56 4.60 1.84 3.36
CA LEU A 56 5.75 2.23 2.54
C LEU A 56 6.42 0.95 2.03
N VAL A 57 6.58 0.83 0.73
CA VAL A 57 7.28 -0.29 0.11
C VAL A 57 8.51 0.24 -0.59
N LEU A 58 9.67 -0.30 -0.21
CA LEU A 58 10.96 -0.03 -0.82
C LEU A 58 11.37 -1.29 -1.59
N ASP A 59 11.23 -1.31 -2.88
CA ASP A 59 11.64 -2.44 -3.69
C ASP A 59 12.75 -2.09 -4.68
N SER A 60 13.39 -3.09 -5.23
CA SER A 60 14.38 -2.92 -6.30
C SER A 60 14.58 -4.22 -7.06
N ALA A 61 15.02 -4.12 -8.31
CA ALA A 61 15.38 -5.29 -9.12
C ALA A 61 16.54 -6.09 -8.51
N GLU A 62 17.49 -5.41 -7.86
CA GLU A 62 18.77 -5.96 -7.43
C GLU A 62 19.10 -5.58 -5.98
N PRO A 63 19.90 -6.39 -5.25
CA PRO A 63 20.49 -6.00 -3.96
C PRO A 63 21.42 -4.79 -4.10
N GLY A 64 21.70 -4.12 -2.96
CA GLY A 64 22.64 -3.00 -2.92
C GLY A 64 22.09 -1.69 -3.50
N SER A 65 20.76 -1.51 -3.49
CA SER A 65 20.07 -0.31 -3.98
C SER A 65 19.73 0.72 -2.88
N GLY A 66 20.18 0.51 -1.63
CA GLY A 66 19.97 1.43 -0.53
C GLY A 66 18.65 1.25 0.26
N LYS A 67 17.86 0.20 0.01
CA LYS A 67 16.61 -0.07 0.74
C LYS A 67 16.81 -0.18 2.26
N THR A 68 17.75 -1.04 2.68
CA THR A 68 18.13 -1.19 4.09
C THR A 68 18.56 0.13 4.71
N ARG A 69 19.33 0.96 3.96
CA ARG A 69 19.74 2.29 4.42
C ARG A 69 18.54 3.20 4.68
N VAL A 70 17.54 3.18 3.82
CA VAL A 70 16.29 3.96 4.07
C VAL A 70 15.60 3.47 5.35
N LEU A 71 15.53 2.15 5.59
CA LEU A 71 14.95 1.62 6.83
C LEU A 71 15.74 2.03 8.07
N GLU A 72 17.07 1.97 8.03
CA GLU A 72 17.95 2.42 9.12
C GLU A 72 17.74 3.91 9.44
N LEU A 73 17.63 4.78 8.43
CA LEU A 73 17.33 6.19 8.63
C LEU A 73 15.91 6.41 9.17
N LEU A 74 14.94 5.66 8.69
CA LEU A 74 13.58 5.69 9.23
C LEU A 74 13.56 5.22 10.70
N ASN A 75 14.36 4.21 11.06
CA ASN A 75 14.49 3.75 12.44
C ASN A 75 14.92 4.87 13.39
N LEU A 76 15.69 5.84 12.91
CA LEU A 76 16.13 7.00 13.70
C LEU A 76 15.07 8.11 13.78
N LEU A 77 14.15 8.19 12.82
CA LEU A 77 13.26 9.34 12.62
C LEU A 77 11.79 9.07 12.97
N VAL A 78 11.32 7.82 12.90
CA VAL A 78 9.90 7.49 13.11
C VAL A 78 9.54 7.33 14.59
N ARG A 79 8.26 7.36 14.87
CA ARG A 79 7.73 7.12 16.21
C ARG A 79 7.77 5.65 16.58
N HIS A 80 8.34 5.29 17.75
CA HIS A 80 8.41 3.93 18.29
C HIS A 80 8.80 2.89 17.22
N PRO A 81 10.01 3.02 16.64
CA PRO A 81 10.47 2.10 15.62
C PRO A 81 10.65 0.69 16.17
N GLU A 82 10.24 -0.31 15.41
CA GLU A 82 10.53 -1.72 15.61
C GLU A 82 11.10 -2.28 14.31
N MET A 83 12.43 -2.29 14.22
CA MET A 83 13.12 -2.84 13.07
C MET A 83 13.32 -4.34 13.26
N THR A 84 12.78 -5.12 12.36
CA THR A 84 12.80 -6.58 12.48
C THR A 84 13.15 -7.26 11.17
N ILE A 85 14.01 -8.28 11.26
CA ILE A 85 14.32 -9.20 10.18
C ILE A 85 13.46 -10.46 10.32
N SER A 86 13.11 -10.86 11.56
CA SER A 86 12.41 -12.14 11.83
C SER A 86 11.61 -12.17 13.14
N ALA A 87 10.80 -11.13 13.40
CA ALA A 87 9.93 -11.18 14.57
C ALA A 87 8.82 -12.22 14.39
N SER A 88 8.52 -12.99 15.44
CA SER A 88 7.35 -13.85 15.42
C SER A 88 6.09 -13.00 15.32
N THR A 89 5.11 -13.44 14.51
CA THR A 89 3.85 -12.72 14.33
C THR A 89 3.11 -12.50 15.65
N ALA A 90 3.25 -13.46 16.60
CA ALA A 90 2.67 -13.33 17.93
C ALA A 90 3.31 -12.21 18.77
N ALA A 91 4.61 -11.96 18.61
CA ALA A 91 5.29 -10.83 19.26
C ALA A 91 4.81 -9.51 18.69
N LEU A 92 4.70 -9.42 17.34
CA LEU A 92 4.22 -8.21 16.66
C LEU A 92 2.78 -7.84 17.05
N PHE A 93 1.86 -8.82 17.18
CA PHE A 93 0.50 -8.55 17.66
C PHE A 93 0.49 -7.92 19.05
N ARG A 94 1.33 -8.42 19.96
CA ARG A 94 1.42 -7.90 21.32
C ARG A 94 2.04 -6.50 21.35
N LEU A 95 3.14 -6.28 20.63
CA LEU A 95 3.81 -4.99 20.55
C LEU A 95 2.87 -3.89 20.02
N ILE A 96 2.20 -4.15 18.89
CA ILE A 96 1.28 -3.18 18.29
C ILE A 96 0.08 -2.89 19.20
N SER A 97 -0.39 -3.90 19.96
CA SER A 97 -1.54 -3.73 20.86
C SER A 97 -1.21 -2.95 22.12
N LEU A 98 0.06 -2.86 22.53
CA LEU A 98 0.47 -2.07 23.69
C LEU A 98 0.45 -0.57 23.38
N HIS A 99 0.99 -0.20 22.24
CA HIS A 99 0.97 1.17 21.69
C HIS A 99 1.34 1.12 20.19
N PRO A 100 0.96 2.12 19.41
CA PRO A 100 1.27 2.14 17.99
C PRO A 100 2.79 2.18 17.75
N HIS A 101 3.35 1.06 17.32
CA HIS A 101 4.72 0.95 16.84
C HIS A 101 4.77 1.20 15.34
N THR A 102 5.90 1.71 14.86
CA THR A 102 6.23 1.75 13.44
C THR A 102 7.08 0.53 13.11
N ILE A 103 6.55 -0.39 12.34
CA ILE A 103 7.23 -1.63 12.01
C ILE A 103 8.04 -1.45 10.72
N LEU A 104 9.32 -1.81 10.79
CA LEU A 104 10.26 -1.72 9.68
C LEU A 104 10.76 -3.13 9.36
N PHE A 105 10.30 -3.69 8.22
CA PHE A 105 10.69 -5.03 7.77
C PHE A 105 11.74 -4.95 6.68
N ASP A 106 12.89 -5.53 6.90
CA ASP A 106 13.85 -5.83 5.84
C ASP A 106 13.66 -7.25 5.30
N GLU A 107 14.09 -7.49 4.06
CA GLU A 107 14.06 -8.80 3.40
C GLU A 107 12.67 -9.49 3.36
N VAL A 108 11.61 -8.71 3.11
CA VAL A 108 10.24 -9.25 3.06
C VAL A 108 10.00 -10.30 1.97
N ASP A 109 10.88 -10.41 0.97
CA ASP A 109 10.85 -11.48 -0.03
C ASP A 109 11.05 -12.87 0.59
N ALA A 110 11.81 -12.99 1.68
CA ALA A 110 11.87 -14.23 2.46
C ALA A 110 10.51 -14.59 3.08
N ILE A 111 9.74 -13.58 3.52
CA ILE A 111 8.42 -13.73 4.15
C ILE A 111 7.35 -14.16 3.16
N PHE A 112 7.37 -13.61 1.94
CA PHE A 112 6.34 -13.87 0.94
C PHE A 112 6.69 -15.00 -0.04
N ASN A 113 7.83 -15.67 0.13
CA ASN A 113 8.22 -16.79 -0.71
C ASN A 113 7.39 -18.05 -0.37
N PRO A 114 6.61 -18.60 -1.32
CA PRO A 114 5.78 -19.78 -1.07
C PRO A 114 6.59 -21.05 -0.74
N LYS A 115 7.89 -21.06 -1.05
CA LYS A 115 8.76 -22.24 -0.88
C LYS A 115 9.34 -22.37 0.53
N THR A 116 9.29 -21.31 1.33
CA THR A 116 9.93 -21.29 2.66
C THR A 116 9.11 -21.94 3.77
N GLY A 117 7.89 -22.43 3.51
CA GLY A 117 7.10 -23.27 4.43
C GLY A 117 6.73 -22.61 5.77
N GLY A 118 7.00 -21.32 5.95
CA GLY A 118 6.67 -20.58 7.17
C GLY A 118 5.18 -20.23 7.23
N ASN A 119 4.63 -20.14 8.46
CA ASN A 119 3.25 -19.73 8.69
C ASN A 119 3.10 -18.21 8.58
N TYR A 120 3.30 -17.67 7.35
CA TYR A 120 3.25 -16.22 7.08
C TYR A 120 1.83 -15.67 6.82
N GLU A 121 0.80 -16.53 6.87
CA GLU A 121 -0.59 -16.10 6.67
C GLU A 121 -1.01 -15.09 7.75
N ASP A 122 -0.58 -15.27 8.98
CA ASP A 122 -0.84 -14.34 10.07
C ASP A 122 -0.19 -12.98 9.85
N LEU A 123 1.04 -12.95 9.34
CA LEU A 123 1.73 -11.71 9.01
C LEU A 123 1.07 -11.02 7.81
N ARG A 124 0.66 -11.78 6.80
CA ARG A 124 -0.13 -11.25 5.68
C ARG A 124 -1.45 -10.66 6.16
N ALA A 125 -2.14 -11.33 7.08
CA ALA A 125 -3.38 -10.84 7.67
C ALA A 125 -3.14 -9.52 8.43
N LEU A 126 -2.08 -9.43 9.23
CA LEU A 126 -1.66 -8.22 9.94
C LEU A 126 -1.40 -7.07 8.96
N LEU A 127 -0.58 -7.30 7.95
CA LEU A 127 -0.22 -6.27 6.96
C LEU A 127 -1.42 -5.79 6.15
N ASN A 128 -2.33 -6.71 5.79
CA ASN A 128 -3.53 -6.38 5.03
C ASN A 128 -4.63 -5.72 5.86
N ALA A 129 -4.81 -6.09 7.13
CA ALA A 129 -5.84 -5.52 8.00
C ALA A 129 -5.36 -4.22 8.66
N GLY A 130 -4.12 -4.20 9.15
CA GLY A 130 -3.58 -3.15 10.01
C GLY A 130 -3.36 -1.79 9.34
N TYR A 131 -3.75 -1.60 8.09
CA TYR A 131 -3.70 -0.29 7.43
C TYR A 131 -4.92 0.60 7.77
N LYS A 132 -5.99 0.03 8.31
CA LYS A 132 -7.20 0.77 8.73
C LYS A 132 -7.38 0.74 10.24
N ARG A 133 -7.78 1.88 10.80
CA ARG A 133 -8.13 2.01 12.22
C ARG A 133 -9.29 1.06 12.55
N GLY A 134 -9.29 0.52 13.77
CA GLY A 134 -10.30 -0.42 14.25
C GLY A 134 -10.10 -1.86 13.78
N ALA A 135 -9.06 -2.13 12.96
CA ALA A 135 -8.74 -3.50 12.58
C ALA A 135 -8.21 -4.30 13.77
N THR A 136 -8.83 -5.45 14.01
CA THR A 136 -8.41 -6.40 15.05
C THR A 136 -8.24 -7.80 14.48
N ILE A 137 -7.35 -8.58 15.08
CA ILE A 137 -7.16 -9.99 14.77
C ILE A 137 -7.40 -10.81 16.05
N ALA A 138 -8.31 -11.78 15.98
CA ALA A 138 -8.59 -12.67 17.09
C ALA A 138 -7.56 -13.82 17.14
N ARG A 139 -7.04 -14.13 18.32
CA ARG A 139 -6.13 -15.26 18.58
C ARG A 139 -6.51 -15.95 19.87
N CYS A 140 -6.32 -17.28 19.88
CA CYS A 140 -6.40 -18.04 21.11
C CYS A 140 -5.13 -17.83 21.94
N VAL A 141 -5.29 -17.46 23.21
CA VAL A 141 -4.21 -17.19 24.16
C VAL A 141 -4.45 -18.04 25.39
N GLY A 142 -3.40 -18.63 25.96
CA GLY A 142 -3.46 -19.50 27.14
C GLY A 142 -2.99 -20.91 26.83
N ASP A 143 -3.07 -21.75 27.86
CA ASP A 143 -2.75 -23.18 27.77
C ASP A 143 -4.00 -24.03 27.47
N ALA A 144 -3.83 -25.33 27.30
CA ALA A 144 -4.92 -26.26 26.95
C ALA A 144 -6.09 -26.27 27.98
N LYS A 145 -5.88 -25.75 29.19
CA LYS A 145 -6.87 -25.72 30.28
C LYS A 145 -7.57 -24.35 30.41
N SER A 146 -6.96 -23.29 29.91
CA SER A 146 -7.43 -21.89 30.06
C SER A 146 -7.38 -21.08 28.76
N MET A 147 -7.73 -21.71 27.65
CA MET A 147 -7.73 -21.07 26.35
C MET A 147 -8.82 -19.99 26.25
N LYS A 148 -8.41 -18.75 25.95
CA LYS A 148 -9.30 -17.60 25.74
C LYS A 148 -9.06 -17.00 24.37
N VAL A 149 -10.11 -16.47 23.73
CA VAL A 149 -9.98 -15.68 22.51
C VAL A 149 -9.68 -14.24 22.91
N GLN A 150 -8.52 -13.75 22.50
CA GLN A 150 -8.11 -12.36 22.67
C GLN A 150 -8.10 -11.65 21.32
N ARG A 151 -8.60 -10.41 21.27
CA ARG A 151 -8.52 -9.54 20.09
C ARG A 151 -7.35 -8.60 20.25
N PHE A 152 -6.49 -8.55 19.21
CA PHE A 152 -5.34 -7.67 19.16
C PHE A 152 -5.60 -6.58 18.16
N VAL A 153 -5.43 -5.32 18.55
CA VAL A 153 -5.40 -4.17 17.63
C VAL A 153 -4.16 -4.31 16.75
N VAL A 154 -4.32 -4.13 15.44
CA VAL A 154 -3.24 -4.31 14.46
C VAL A 154 -2.96 -3.06 13.62
N PHE A 155 -3.58 -1.94 13.98
CA PHE A 155 -3.40 -0.67 13.29
C PHE A 155 -2.02 -0.08 13.59
N ALA A 156 -1.13 -0.09 12.61
CA ALA A 156 0.25 0.40 12.76
C ALA A 156 0.85 0.84 11.41
N PRO A 157 1.71 1.87 11.38
CA PRO A 157 2.56 2.17 10.22
C PRO A 157 3.52 1.01 9.95
N VAL A 158 3.71 0.68 8.67
CA VAL A 158 4.64 -0.38 8.27
C VAL A 158 5.41 0.04 7.03
N ALA A 159 6.75 -0.07 7.08
CA ALA A 159 7.63 0.00 5.94
C ALA A 159 8.20 -1.40 5.63
N LEU A 160 8.30 -1.74 4.36
CA LEU A 160 8.68 -3.05 3.84
C LEU A 160 9.78 -2.89 2.81
N ALA A 161 10.91 -3.58 2.96
CA ALA A 161 11.98 -3.59 1.98
C ALA A 161 12.18 -5.01 1.41
N GLY A 162 12.32 -5.13 0.08
CA GLY A 162 12.49 -6.42 -0.57
C GLY A 162 12.82 -6.31 -2.06
N ILE A 163 12.87 -7.47 -2.72
CA ILE A 163 13.07 -7.55 -4.17
C ILE A 163 11.74 -7.34 -4.89
N ALA A 164 11.78 -6.60 -6.00
CA ALA A 164 10.61 -6.30 -6.81
C ALA A 164 9.92 -7.57 -7.30
N GLY A 165 8.58 -7.56 -7.31
CA GLY A 165 7.76 -8.71 -7.73
C GLY A 165 7.50 -9.76 -6.64
N SER A 166 8.12 -9.67 -5.47
CA SER A 166 7.89 -10.60 -4.35
C SER A 166 6.64 -10.26 -3.53
N MET A 167 6.22 -9.01 -3.51
CA MET A 167 5.14 -8.54 -2.65
C MET A 167 3.75 -8.79 -3.24
N PRO A 168 2.77 -9.22 -2.41
CA PRO A 168 1.39 -9.39 -2.84
C PRO A 168 0.76 -8.08 -3.34
N ALA A 169 0.00 -8.15 -4.43
CA ALA A 169 -0.72 -7.00 -4.99
C ALA A 169 -1.65 -6.32 -3.96
N THR A 170 -2.21 -7.08 -3.02
CA THR A 170 -3.05 -6.55 -1.94
C THR A 170 -2.30 -5.59 -1.02
N ILE A 171 -0.99 -5.76 -0.82
CA ILE A 171 -0.15 -4.84 -0.06
C ILE A 171 0.21 -3.63 -0.93
N LEU A 172 0.64 -3.87 -2.17
CA LEU A 172 1.05 -2.80 -3.09
C LEU A 172 -0.07 -1.77 -3.33
N THR A 173 -1.33 -2.22 -3.44
CA THR A 173 -2.49 -1.31 -3.59
C THR A 173 -2.78 -0.44 -2.36
N ARG A 174 -2.11 -0.68 -1.22
CA ARG A 174 -2.23 0.06 0.05
C ARG A 174 -0.95 0.80 0.40
N ALA A 175 -0.01 0.87 -0.53
CA ALA A 175 1.34 1.37 -0.29
C ALA A 175 1.69 2.55 -1.21
N VAL A 176 2.61 3.36 -0.73
CA VAL A 176 3.50 4.15 -1.59
C VAL A 176 4.69 3.25 -1.92
N VAL A 177 4.89 2.96 -3.20
CA VAL A 177 5.92 2.02 -3.67
C VAL A 177 7.07 2.79 -4.29
N VAL A 178 8.22 2.80 -3.63
CA VAL A 178 9.44 3.45 -4.09
C VAL A 178 10.36 2.39 -4.72
N HIS A 179 10.49 2.44 -6.04
CA HIS A 179 11.38 1.57 -6.80
C HIS A 179 12.82 2.07 -6.70
N MET A 180 13.57 1.57 -5.71
CA MET A 180 14.96 1.92 -5.46
C MET A 180 15.87 1.35 -6.56
N ARG A 181 16.92 2.08 -6.90
CA ARG A 181 17.94 1.65 -7.87
C ARG A 181 19.33 1.82 -7.29
N ARG A 182 20.27 1.08 -7.82
CA ARG A 182 21.68 1.28 -7.45
C ARG A 182 22.11 2.70 -7.80
N ARG A 183 22.85 3.30 -6.89
CA ARG A 183 23.44 4.63 -7.06
C ARG A 183 24.36 4.66 -8.29
N ALA A 184 24.19 5.66 -9.14
CA ALA A 184 25.12 5.91 -10.24
C ALA A 184 26.48 6.40 -9.70
N ARG A 185 27.54 6.24 -10.49
CA ARG A 185 28.90 6.68 -10.08
C ARG A 185 29.00 8.20 -9.88
N SER A 186 28.15 8.98 -10.51
CA SER A 186 28.05 10.43 -10.36
C SER A 186 27.29 10.89 -9.11
N GLU A 187 26.42 10.05 -8.56
CA GLU A 187 25.65 10.35 -7.37
C GLU A 187 26.53 10.22 -6.11
N ARG A 188 26.56 11.25 -5.28
CA ARG A 188 27.35 11.28 -4.06
C ARG A 188 26.41 11.20 -2.85
N VAL A 189 26.76 10.37 -1.90
CA VAL A 189 26.16 10.31 -0.56
C VAL A 189 27.27 10.22 0.47
N GLU A 190 26.98 10.68 1.70
CA GLU A 190 27.92 10.59 2.79
C GLU A 190 28.05 9.15 3.33
N PRO A 191 29.18 8.76 3.88
CA PRO A 191 29.29 7.53 4.65
C PRO A 191 28.35 7.58 5.85
N PHE A 192 27.65 6.49 6.09
CA PHE A 192 26.74 6.38 7.22
C PHE A 192 27.45 5.66 8.38
N GLU A 193 27.54 6.34 9.49
CA GLU A 193 28.02 5.81 10.77
C GLU A 193 26.90 6.00 11.79
N GLU A 194 26.25 4.89 12.18
CA GLU A 194 24.99 4.88 12.94
C GLU A 194 25.07 5.71 14.23
N GLN A 195 26.14 5.59 15.00
CA GLN A 195 26.32 6.32 16.26
C GLN A 195 26.31 7.84 16.10
N TYR A 196 26.85 8.37 15.00
CA TYR A 196 26.84 9.81 14.72
C TYR A 196 25.50 10.23 14.11
N ALA A 197 24.97 9.44 13.23
CA ALA A 197 23.67 9.68 12.61
C ALA A 197 22.53 9.69 13.64
N GLU A 198 22.57 8.84 14.68
CA GLU A 198 21.61 8.82 15.77
C GLU A 198 21.63 10.14 16.57
N ALA A 199 22.83 10.64 16.91
CA ALA A 199 22.96 11.89 17.64
C ALA A 199 22.42 13.10 16.84
N GLU A 200 22.59 13.09 15.52
CA GLU A 200 22.08 14.12 14.61
C GLU A 200 20.57 13.97 14.35
N ALA A 201 20.05 12.75 14.27
CA ALA A 201 18.62 12.47 14.02
C ALA A 201 17.76 12.80 15.24
N ALA A 202 18.27 12.64 16.47
CA ALA A 202 17.50 12.81 17.69
C ALA A 202 16.80 14.19 17.78
N PRO A 203 17.48 15.34 17.61
CA PRO A 203 16.80 16.63 17.65
C PRO A 203 15.80 16.83 16.51
N ILE A 204 16.04 16.24 15.32
CA ILE A 204 15.12 16.31 14.18
C ILE A 204 13.85 15.49 14.47
N ARG A 205 14.01 14.28 14.99
CA ARG A 205 12.89 13.42 15.42
C ARG A 205 12.05 14.08 16.49
N ASP A 206 12.69 14.68 17.50
CA ASP A 206 12.01 15.31 18.62
C ASP A 206 11.25 16.56 18.17
N ALA A 207 11.83 17.39 17.31
CA ALA A 207 11.16 18.53 16.68
C ALA A 207 9.98 18.10 15.81
N LEU A 208 10.14 16.98 15.06
CA LEU A 208 9.06 16.40 14.26
C LEU A 208 7.90 15.91 15.13
N ALA A 209 8.21 15.23 16.23
CA ALA A 209 7.22 14.72 17.17
C ALA A 209 6.44 15.86 17.85
N GLU A 210 7.14 16.92 18.24
CA GLU A 210 6.54 18.11 18.85
C GLU A 210 5.61 18.82 17.87
N TRP A 211 6.09 19.11 16.65
CA TRP A 211 5.27 19.75 15.62
C TRP A 211 4.02 18.93 15.29
N MET A 212 4.16 17.62 15.09
CA MET A 212 3.03 16.74 14.79
C MET A 212 2.01 16.69 15.94
N SER A 213 2.47 16.73 17.18
CA SER A 213 1.59 16.81 18.36
C SER A 213 0.76 18.10 18.37
N GLN A 214 1.39 19.25 18.04
CA GLN A 214 0.71 20.54 17.94
C GLN A 214 -0.34 20.58 16.83
N GLN A 215 -0.15 19.80 15.75
CA GLN A 215 -1.08 19.75 14.61
C GLN A 215 -2.16 18.67 14.75
N ALA A 216 -2.20 17.90 15.83
CA ALA A 216 -3.05 16.71 15.96
C ALA A 216 -4.54 17.00 15.67
N ASP A 217 -5.11 18.05 16.24
CA ASP A 217 -6.53 18.41 16.04
C ASP A 217 -6.83 18.86 14.61
N ALA A 218 -5.91 19.58 13.98
CA ALA A 218 -6.03 20.00 12.60
C ALA A 218 -5.95 18.81 11.66
N LEU A 219 -5.01 17.89 11.88
CA LEU A 219 -4.82 16.68 11.09
C LEU A 219 -6.00 15.72 11.21
N ALA A 220 -6.59 15.55 12.39
CA ALA A 220 -7.76 14.70 12.58
C ALA A 220 -8.98 15.18 11.78
N LYS A 221 -9.10 16.49 11.55
CA LYS A 221 -10.19 17.12 10.79
C LYS A 221 -9.82 17.36 9.31
N ALA A 222 -8.59 17.11 8.92
CA ALA A 222 -8.08 17.45 7.60
C ALA A 222 -8.80 16.71 6.47
N ARG A 223 -9.12 17.46 5.41
CA ARG A 223 -9.66 16.96 4.15
C ARG A 223 -8.85 17.54 2.98
N PRO A 224 -7.63 17.08 2.76
CA PRO A 224 -6.77 17.60 1.69
C PRO A 224 -7.42 17.42 0.33
N ARG A 225 -7.22 18.40 -0.55
CA ARG A 225 -7.63 18.29 -1.95
C ARG A 225 -6.74 17.26 -2.65
N MET A 226 -7.37 16.22 -3.20
CA MET A 226 -6.66 15.24 -4.01
C MET A 226 -6.29 15.81 -5.38
N PRO A 227 -5.13 15.46 -5.94
CA PRO A 227 -4.82 15.73 -7.32
C PRO A 227 -5.79 15.03 -8.28
N ASP A 228 -6.01 15.63 -9.46
CA ASP A 228 -6.83 15.02 -10.49
C ASP A 228 -6.24 13.66 -10.90
N GLY A 229 -7.10 12.65 -11.04
CA GLY A 229 -6.72 11.27 -11.33
C GLY A 229 -6.32 10.42 -10.11
N VAL A 230 -6.12 11.02 -8.94
CA VAL A 230 -5.88 10.28 -7.68
C VAL A 230 -7.22 10.05 -6.98
N ALA A 231 -7.76 8.84 -7.11
CA ALA A 231 -9.09 8.50 -6.61
C ALA A 231 -9.08 7.18 -5.82
N ASP A 232 -10.22 6.84 -5.22
CA ASP A 232 -10.48 5.57 -4.54
C ASP A 232 -9.40 5.21 -3.50
N ARG A 233 -8.82 4.02 -3.62
CA ARG A 233 -7.82 3.52 -2.69
C ARG A 233 -6.52 4.33 -2.73
N ALA A 234 -6.12 4.84 -3.89
CA ALA A 234 -4.95 5.72 -3.99
C ALA A 234 -5.16 7.02 -3.19
N ALA A 235 -6.36 7.60 -3.26
CA ALA A 235 -6.72 8.76 -2.45
C ALA A 235 -6.74 8.42 -0.94
N GLU A 236 -7.22 7.24 -0.53
CA GLU A 236 -7.13 6.79 0.88
C GLU A 236 -5.67 6.73 1.36
N VAL A 237 -4.76 6.20 0.56
CA VAL A 237 -3.32 6.07 0.85
C VAL A 237 -2.64 7.43 0.99
N TRP A 238 -2.92 8.35 0.08
CA TRP A 238 -2.26 9.66 0.06
C TRP A 238 -2.88 10.69 1.00
N LYS A 239 -4.09 10.45 1.52
CA LYS A 239 -4.81 11.42 2.36
C LYS A 239 -4.01 11.89 3.57
N ALA A 240 -3.40 10.98 4.33
CA ALA A 240 -2.62 11.34 5.50
C ALA A 240 -1.37 12.16 5.13
N LEU A 241 -0.67 11.77 4.07
CA LEU A 241 0.54 12.44 3.61
C LEU A 241 0.25 13.85 3.09
N LEU A 242 -0.82 14.02 2.31
CA LEU A 242 -1.23 15.34 1.82
C LEU A 242 -1.75 16.24 2.93
N ALA A 243 -2.44 15.69 3.94
CA ALA A 243 -2.86 16.46 5.11
C ALA A 243 -1.65 17.05 5.86
N ILE A 244 -0.58 16.28 6.02
CA ILE A 244 0.67 16.74 6.64
C ILE A 244 1.35 17.80 5.77
N ALA A 245 1.43 17.56 4.46
CA ALA A 245 1.99 18.52 3.52
C ALA A 245 1.25 19.87 3.57
N ASP A 246 -0.09 19.85 3.63
CA ASP A 246 -0.92 21.06 3.72
C ASP A 246 -0.68 21.81 5.06
N GLN A 247 -0.49 21.10 6.18
CA GLN A 247 -0.18 21.72 7.47
C GLN A 247 1.25 22.30 7.51
N ALA A 248 2.18 21.70 6.79
CA ALA A 248 3.56 22.21 6.71
C ALA A 248 3.64 23.54 5.96
N GLY A 249 2.84 23.70 4.91
CA GLY A 249 2.85 24.92 4.08
C GLY A 249 4.03 25.01 3.14
N GLU A 250 4.26 26.21 2.62
CA GLU A 250 5.32 26.55 1.65
C GLU A 250 5.34 25.62 0.43
N ARG A 251 6.45 24.92 0.15
CA ARG A 251 6.58 24.01 -0.98
C ARG A 251 5.88 22.67 -0.79
N TRP A 252 5.62 22.27 0.47
CA TRP A 252 5.20 20.92 0.79
C TRP A 252 3.83 20.53 0.23
N PRO A 253 2.80 21.43 0.21
CA PRO A 253 1.50 21.13 -0.40
C PRO A 253 1.60 20.75 -1.88
N ASP A 254 2.43 21.46 -2.64
CA ASP A 254 2.61 21.20 -4.08
C ASP A 254 3.52 19.98 -4.29
N ALA A 255 4.65 19.90 -3.59
CA ALA A 255 5.55 18.74 -3.63
C ALA A 255 4.83 17.43 -3.26
N GLY A 256 3.95 17.45 -2.25
CA GLY A 256 3.13 16.30 -1.87
C GLY A 256 2.16 15.89 -2.97
N ARG A 257 1.50 16.84 -3.62
CA ARG A 257 0.57 16.58 -4.73
C ARG A 257 1.27 16.06 -5.97
N ASP A 258 2.44 16.61 -6.28
CA ASP A 258 3.27 16.15 -7.40
C ASP A 258 3.79 14.73 -7.14
N ALA A 259 4.21 14.43 -5.91
CA ALA A 259 4.55 13.08 -5.53
C ALA A 259 3.35 12.12 -5.65
N ALA A 260 2.14 12.54 -5.23
CA ALA A 260 0.95 11.72 -5.37
C ALA A 260 0.63 11.41 -6.84
N ARG A 261 0.72 12.41 -7.75
CA ARG A 261 0.56 12.19 -9.19
C ARG A 261 1.61 11.23 -9.73
N TYR A 262 2.88 11.49 -9.41
CA TYR A 262 3.99 10.66 -9.85
C TYR A 262 3.79 9.19 -9.47
N PHE A 263 3.46 8.89 -8.21
CA PHE A 263 3.30 7.52 -7.74
C PHE A 263 2.02 6.82 -8.22
N VAL A 264 0.98 7.57 -8.53
CA VAL A 264 -0.32 7.00 -8.92
C VAL A 264 -0.50 6.96 -10.44
N LEU A 265 -0.03 7.98 -11.16
CA LEU A 265 -0.29 8.14 -12.59
C LEU A 265 0.95 7.86 -13.46
N ASP A 266 2.12 8.35 -13.04
CA ASP A 266 3.34 8.32 -13.88
C ASP A 266 4.17 7.06 -13.63
N THR A 267 4.27 6.62 -12.38
CA THR A 267 4.83 5.31 -12.05
C THR A 267 3.76 4.25 -12.26
N ALA A 268 3.34 4.05 -13.50
CA ALA A 268 2.58 2.87 -13.84
C ALA A 268 3.39 1.68 -13.34
N THR A 269 2.91 1.04 -12.28
CA THR A 269 3.40 -0.26 -11.80
C THR A 269 3.71 -1.08 -13.02
N ALA A 270 4.91 -1.67 -13.12
CA ALA A 270 5.28 -2.49 -14.28
C ALA A 270 4.07 -3.35 -14.64
N PRO A 271 3.55 -3.27 -15.86
CA PRO A 271 2.26 -3.83 -16.20
C PRO A 271 2.23 -5.29 -15.79
N THR A 272 1.19 -5.71 -15.10
CA THR A 272 1.04 -7.13 -14.76
C THR A 272 1.13 -7.94 -16.04
N PHE A 273 1.46 -9.23 -15.95
CA PHE A 273 1.47 -10.11 -17.11
C PHE A 273 0.18 -9.96 -17.98
N GLY A 274 -0.97 -9.86 -17.33
CA GLY A 274 -2.24 -9.70 -18.02
C GLY A 274 -2.43 -8.31 -18.65
N THR A 275 -2.07 -7.22 -17.96
CA THR A 275 -2.19 -5.86 -18.53
C THR A 275 -1.18 -5.64 -19.66
N ARG A 276 0.04 -6.21 -19.57
CA ARG A 276 0.99 -6.22 -20.67
C ARG A 276 0.45 -6.99 -21.87
N LEU A 277 -0.11 -8.17 -21.64
CA LEU A 277 -0.75 -8.95 -22.69
C LEU A 277 -1.89 -8.18 -23.37
N LEU A 278 -2.74 -7.50 -22.60
CA LEU A 278 -3.81 -6.65 -23.15
C LEU A 278 -3.26 -5.48 -23.99
N ALA A 279 -2.17 -4.86 -23.56
CA ALA A 279 -1.53 -3.76 -24.29
C ALA A 279 -0.94 -4.25 -25.63
N ASP A 280 -0.23 -5.36 -25.60
CA ASP A 280 0.36 -5.97 -26.81
C ASP A 280 -0.74 -6.44 -27.77
N LEU A 281 -1.83 -7.02 -27.26
CA LEU A 281 -3.00 -7.35 -28.06
C LEU A 281 -3.65 -6.10 -28.68
N ARG A 282 -3.77 -4.99 -27.94
CA ARG A 282 -4.31 -3.73 -28.50
C ARG A 282 -3.47 -3.25 -29.69
N THR A 283 -2.16 -3.31 -29.55
CA THR A 283 -1.22 -2.95 -30.62
C THR A 283 -1.35 -3.92 -31.82
N LEU A 284 -1.39 -5.23 -31.55
CA LEU A 284 -1.50 -6.26 -32.56
C LEU A 284 -2.80 -6.16 -33.36
N TYR A 285 -3.91 -5.85 -32.69
CA TYR A 285 -5.21 -5.75 -33.36
C TYR A 285 -5.30 -4.54 -34.29
N ALA A 286 -4.71 -3.40 -33.94
CA ALA A 286 -4.63 -2.20 -34.80
C ALA A 286 -5.95 -1.89 -35.55
N GLY A 287 -7.10 -1.97 -34.85
CA GLY A 287 -8.44 -1.73 -35.39
C GLY A 287 -9.12 -2.96 -36.04
N ARG A 288 -8.54 -4.14 -35.97
CA ARG A 288 -9.20 -5.38 -36.45
C ARG A 288 -10.26 -5.84 -35.47
N ASP A 289 -11.38 -6.35 -35.99
CA ASP A 289 -12.51 -6.79 -35.17
C ASP A 289 -12.29 -8.18 -34.53
N ARG A 290 -11.48 -9.02 -35.14
CA ARG A 290 -11.26 -10.41 -34.72
C ARG A 290 -9.95 -10.95 -35.28
N MET A 291 -9.34 -11.90 -34.54
CA MET A 291 -8.11 -12.56 -34.96
C MET A 291 -8.11 -14.03 -34.48
N PRO A 292 -7.69 -14.98 -35.32
CA PRO A 292 -7.51 -16.39 -34.93
C PRO A 292 -6.47 -16.51 -33.80
N THR A 293 -6.65 -17.49 -32.92
CA THR A 293 -5.70 -17.75 -31.82
C THR A 293 -4.30 -18.08 -32.31
N THR A 294 -4.19 -18.79 -33.45
CA THR A 294 -2.91 -19.10 -34.10
C THR A 294 -2.15 -17.84 -34.47
N ASP A 295 -2.82 -16.93 -35.18
CA ASP A 295 -2.22 -15.69 -35.66
C ASP A 295 -1.80 -14.77 -34.51
N ILE A 296 -2.59 -14.76 -33.42
CA ILE A 296 -2.22 -14.03 -32.19
C ILE A 296 -0.96 -14.59 -31.56
N LEU A 297 -0.88 -15.92 -31.43
CA LEU A 297 0.26 -16.57 -30.83
C LEU A 297 1.52 -16.40 -31.66
N ASP A 298 1.42 -16.59 -32.97
CA ASP A 298 2.53 -16.41 -33.90
C ASP A 298 3.08 -14.98 -33.84
N ALA A 299 2.20 -13.97 -33.87
CA ALA A 299 2.60 -12.59 -33.79
C ALA A 299 3.24 -12.22 -32.43
N LEU A 300 2.63 -12.67 -31.32
CA LEU A 300 3.15 -12.38 -30.00
C LEU A 300 4.49 -13.08 -29.72
N THR A 301 4.63 -14.35 -30.11
CA THR A 301 5.86 -15.12 -29.82
C THR A 301 7.02 -14.76 -30.72
N THR A 302 6.77 -14.12 -31.87
CA THR A 302 7.80 -13.66 -32.82
C THR A 302 8.29 -12.23 -32.49
N ALA A 303 7.57 -11.49 -31.64
CA ALA A 303 7.93 -10.12 -31.29
C ALA A 303 9.21 -10.10 -30.43
N GLU A 304 10.29 -9.45 -30.94
CA GLU A 304 11.62 -9.45 -30.31
C GLU A 304 11.65 -8.76 -28.94
N ASP A 305 10.85 -7.70 -28.75
CA ASP A 305 10.81 -6.92 -27.51
C ASP A 305 9.78 -7.42 -26.48
N ALA A 306 9.14 -8.57 -26.74
CA ALA A 306 8.08 -9.10 -25.90
C ALA A 306 8.46 -10.44 -25.23
N PRO A 307 8.01 -10.72 -24.01
CA PRO A 307 8.41 -11.93 -23.27
C PRO A 307 7.70 -13.20 -23.77
N TRP A 308 6.82 -13.10 -24.78
CA TRP A 308 5.90 -14.16 -25.15
C TRP A 308 6.57 -15.36 -25.80
N GLY A 309 7.75 -15.17 -26.38
CA GLY A 309 8.56 -16.23 -26.98
C GLY A 309 9.22 -17.16 -25.96
N ASP A 310 9.50 -16.65 -24.74
CA ASP A 310 10.06 -17.46 -23.64
C ASP A 310 9.48 -17.02 -22.28
N LEU A 311 8.56 -17.79 -21.76
CA LEU A 311 7.93 -17.62 -20.47
C LEU A 311 8.43 -18.66 -19.45
N GLY A 312 9.75 -18.70 -19.25
CA GLY A 312 10.42 -19.67 -18.39
C GLY A 312 10.66 -21.01 -19.08
N GLY A 313 11.24 -20.97 -20.26
CA GLY A 313 11.61 -22.11 -21.07
C GLY A 313 10.50 -22.62 -22.03
N LYS A 314 9.36 -21.91 -22.12
CA LYS A 314 8.26 -22.26 -23.04
C LYS A 314 7.61 -20.99 -23.60
N PRO A 315 7.25 -20.97 -24.88
CA PRO A 315 6.49 -19.86 -25.46
C PRO A 315 5.06 -19.80 -24.89
N LEU A 316 4.41 -18.65 -25.09
CA LEU A 316 2.97 -18.48 -24.80
C LEU A 316 2.17 -19.46 -25.66
N ASP A 317 1.34 -20.28 -25.02
CA ASP A 317 0.44 -21.22 -25.69
C ASP A 317 -1.03 -20.80 -25.58
N ALA A 318 -1.91 -21.44 -26.37
CA ALA A 318 -3.33 -21.15 -26.43
C ALA A 318 -4.05 -21.35 -25.07
N ARG A 319 -3.58 -22.29 -24.26
CA ARG A 319 -4.15 -22.58 -22.93
C ARG A 319 -3.82 -21.46 -21.96
N ARG A 320 -2.56 -20.99 -21.92
CA ARG A 320 -2.11 -19.89 -21.05
C ARG A 320 -2.74 -18.58 -21.50
N LEU A 321 -2.78 -18.30 -22.80
CA LEU A 321 -3.48 -17.14 -23.37
C LEU A 321 -4.95 -17.12 -22.92
N SER A 322 -5.69 -18.23 -23.10
CA SER A 322 -7.09 -18.34 -22.69
C SER A 322 -7.28 -18.17 -21.17
N LYS A 323 -6.39 -18.76 -20.35
CA LYS A 323 -6.43 -18.64 -18.90
C LYS A 323 -6.21 -17.18 -18.45
N GLU A 324 -5.30 -16.46 -19.07
CA GLU A 324 -5.05 -15.06 -18.71
C GLU A 324 -6.20 -14.15 -19.15
N LEU A 325 -6.71 -14.30 -20.37
CA LEU A 325 -7.81 -13.49 -20.89
C LEU A 325 -9.14 -13.76 -20.18
N SER A 326 -9.37 -15.00 -19.70
CA SER A 326 -10.57 -15.31 -18.93
C SER A 326 -10.72 -14.52 -17.63
N ARG A 327 -9.62 -14.04 -17.04
CA ARG A 327 -9.63 -13.15 -15.86
C ARG A 327 -10.28 -11.79 -16.14
N TYR A 328 -10.33 -11.42 -17.41
CA TYR A 328 -10.94 -10.17 -17.90
C TYR A 328 -12.31 -10.41 -18.56
N GLY A 329 -12.88 -11.60 -18.37
CA GLY A 329 -14.16 -11.96 -18.99
C GLY A 329 -14.11 -12.20 -20.50
N ILE A 330 -12.90 -12.43 -21.04
CA ILE A 330 -12.68 -12.64 -22.47
C ILE A 330 -12.49 -14.13 -22.74
N ALA A 331 -13.34 -14.70 -23.59
CA ALA A 331 -13.29 -16.09 -24.01
C ALA A 331 -13.07 -16.19 -25.54
N PRO A 332 -12.41 -17.27 -26.03
CA PRO A 332 -12.28 -17.48 -27.47
C PRO A 332 -13.62 -17.84 -28.09
N ALA A 333 -13.94 -17.21 -29.20
CA ALA A 333 -15.15 -17.47 -30.00
C ALA A 333 -14.81 -18.08 -31.37
N ALA A 334 -15.74 -18.85 -31.93
CA ALA A 334 -15.63 -19.33 -33.28
C ALA A 334 -16.20 -18.29 -34.25
N PHE A 335 -15.49 -18.00 -35.33
CA PHE A 335 -15.94 -17.09 -36.39
C PHE A 335 -15.45 -17.55 -37.78
N ASN A 336 -16.12 -17.09 -38.81
CA ASN A 336 -15.74 -17.37 -40.18
C ASN A 336 -14.65 -16.44 -40.65
N THR A 337 -13.58 -16.97 -41.26
CA THR A 337 -12.42 -16.25 -41.80
C THR A 337 -12.46 -16.07 -43.32
N GLY A 338 -13.49 -16.56 -44.02
CA GLY A 338 -13.54 -16.62 -45.48
C GLY A 338 -12.85 -17.85 -46.06
N GLN A 339 -11.94 -18.50 -45.31
CA GLN A 339 -11.30 -19.77 -45.65
C GLN A 339 -11.80 -20.96 -44.81
N GLY A 340 -12.74 -20.68 -43.88
CA GLY A 340 -13.28 -21.67 -42.95
C GLY A 340 -13.56 -21.06 -41.57
N THR A 341 -13.93 -21.93 -40.61
CA THR A 341 -14.19 -21.53 -39.24
C THR A 341 -12.90 -21.57 -38.44
N ALA A 342 -12.51 -20.43 -37.79
CA ALA A 342 -11.44 -20.35 -36.88
C ALA A 342 -11.91 -20.04 -35.45
N LYS A 343 -11.14 -20.46 -34.44
CA LYS A 343 -11.34 -20.10 -33.05
C LYS A 343 -10.33 -19.00 -32.68
N GLY A 344 -10.84 -17.90 -32.12
CA GLY A 344 -9.99 -16.76 -31.77
C GLY A 344 -10.69 -15.76 -30.87
N TYR A 345 -10.24 -14.52 -30.85
CA TYR A 345 -10.77 -13.48 -29.97
C TYR A 345 -11.34 -12.33 -30.78
N THR A 346 -12.34 -11.65 -30.20
CA THR A 346 -13.06 -10.54 -30.83
C THR A 346 -12.81 -9.24 -30.06
N THR A 347 -12.73 -8.13 -30.79
CA THR A 347 -12.62 -6.80 -30.20
C THR A 347 -13.91 -6.41 -29.48
N TYR A 348 -15.05 -6.67 -30.11
CA TYR A 348 -16.37 -6.29 -29.59
C TYR A 348 -17.08 -7.45 -28.90
N PRO A 349 -18.04 -7.15 -28.01
CA PRO A 349 -18.79 -8.16 -27.28
C PRO A 349 -19.52 -9.13 -28.22
N THR A 350 -19.57 -10.41 -27.80
CA THR A 350 -20.41 -11.44 -28.39
C THR A 350 -21.18 -12.12 -27.26
N THR A 351 -22.14 -13.00 -27.58
CA THR A 351 -22.94 -13.69 -26.57
C THR A 351 -22.04 -14.40 -25.54
N GLY A 352 -22.08 -13.95 -24.27
CA GLY A 352 -21.28 -14.51 -23.19
C GLY A 352 -19.80 -14.13 -23.17
N ASN A 353 -19.38 -13.11 -23.95
CA ASN A 353 -18.00 -12.65 -24.04
C ASN A 353 -17.98 -11.12 -24.13
N LEU A 354 -17.22 -10.46 -23.24
CA LEU A 354 -17.12 -8.99 -23.16
C LEU A 354 -16.31 -8.38 -24.31
N GLY A 355 -15.47 -9.15 -24.98
CA GLY A 355 -14.56 -8.65 -26.02
C GLY A 355 -13.34 -7.93 -25.47
N LEU A 356 -12.34 -7.72 -26.33
CA LEU A 356 -11.07 -7.09 -25.94
C LEU A 356 -11.22 -5.59 -25.68
N ALA A 357 -12.13 -4.89 -26.38
CA ALA A 357 -12.32 -3.45 -26.24
C ALA A 357 -12.74 -3.05 -24.82
N ASP A 358 -13.64 -3.80 -24.19
CA ASP A 358 -14.08 -3.57 -22.81
C ASP A 358 -12.90 -3.70 -21.83
N ALA A 359 -12.04 -4.69 -22.03
CA ALA A 359 -10.85 -4.85 -21.19
C ALA A 359 -9.79 -3.76 -21.45
N TRP A 360 -9.61 -3.34 -22.68
CA TRP A 360 -8.71 -2.24 -22.99
C TRP A 360 -9.15 -0.93 -22.34
N ASP A 361 -10.45 -0.63 -22.41
CA ASP A 361 -11.03 0.57 -21.80
C ASP A 361 -10.89 0.59 -20.27
N ARG A 362 -11.06 -0.57 -19.61
CA ARG A 362 -11.03 -0.68 -18.16
C ARG A 362 -9.63 -0.79 -17.57
N TYR A 363 -8.70 -1.45 -18.25
CA TYR A 363 -7.42 -1.88 -17.66
C TYR A 363 -6.20 -1.22 -18.29
N LEU A 364 -6.34 -0.51 -19.40
CA LEU A 364 -5.24 0.21 -20.03
C LEU A 364 -5.48 1.72 -19.97
N PRO A 365 -4.41 2.54 -19.86
CA PRO A 365 -4.55 3.99 -19.98
C PRO A 365 -5.21 4.35 -21.32
N ALA A 366 -5.99 5.43 -21.33
CA ALA A 366 -6.49 6.01 -22.57
C ALA A 366 -5.28 6.24 -23.50
N GLY A 367 -5.29 5.57 -24.66
CA GLY A 367 -4.25 5.78 -25.66
C GLY A 367 -4.27 7.25 -26.12
N PRO A 368 -3.16 7.79 -26.68
CA PRO A 368 -3.19 9.09 -27.31
C PRO A 368 -4.34 9.09 -28.32
N ILE A 369 -5.23 10.09 -28.19
CA ILE A 369 -6.35 10.28 -29.10
C ILE A 369 -5.73 10.55 -30.47
N GLY A 370 -5.54 9.49 -31.24
CA GLY A 370 -5.26 9.62 -32.66
C GLY A 370 -6.48 10.26 -33.29
N ASN A 371 -6.27 11.41 -33.89
CA ASN A 371 -7.24 12.18 -34.65
C ASN A 371 -7.95 11.26 -35.65
N SER A 372 -9.05 10.61 -35.25
CA SER A 372 -9.89 9.83 -36.16
C SER A 372 -10.65 10.84 -37.03
N GLY A 373 -10.10 11.01 -38.22
CA GLY A 373 -10.77 11.71 -39.31
C GLY A 373 -12.17 11.14 -39.51
N ASN A 374 -13.07 12.05 -39.54
CA ASN A 374 -14.43 12.03 -40.05
C ASN A 374 -14.79 10.82 -40.92
N CYS A 375 -15.40 9.79 -40.34
CA CYS A 375 -16.12 8.77 -41.10
C CYS A 375 -17.60 9.12 -41.14
N GLY A 376 -18.04 9.52 -42.33
CA GLY A 376 -19.41 9.92 -42.67
C GLY A 376 -20.45 8.92 -42.20
N ASN A 377 -21.54 9.47 -41.74
CA ASN A 377 -22.76 8.83 -41.30
C ASN A 377 -23.53 8.28 -42.52
N PRO A 378 -23.88 6.99 -42.64
CA PRO A 378 -24.95 6.58 -43.48
C PRO A 378 -26.25 6.63 -42.69
N ALA A 379 -27.16 7.46 -43.17
CA ALA A 379 -28.53 7.59 -42.70
C ALA A 379 -29.29 6.25 -42.74
N GLY A 380 -29.95 5.91 -41.62
CA GLY A 380 -30.87 4.79 -41.53
C GLY A 380 -31.56 4.80 -40.19
N GLN A 381 -32.74 5.41 -40.17
CA GLN A 381 -33.68 5.57 -39.08
C GLN A 381 -33.97 4.28 -38.31
N THR A 382 -33.98 4.35 -36.98
CA THR A 382 -35.18 3.99 -36.18
C THR A 382 -34.97 4.52 -34.76
N GLY A 383 -35.89 5.37 -34.33
CA GLY A 383 -35.88 6.01 -33.01
C GLY A 383 -36.20 5.04 -31.89
N TYR A 384 -35.47 5.13 -30.84
CA TYR A 384 -35.91 4.71 -29.49
C TYR A 384 -35.91 5.94 -28.57
N ARG A 385 -37.13 6.32 -28.24
CA ARG A 385 -37.48 7.37 -27.30
C ARG A 385 -37.18 6.88 -25.88
N SER A 386 -36.25 7.48 -25.18
CA SER A 386 -36.03 7.22 -23.76
C SER A 386 -37.04 8.03 -22.95
N GLU A 387 -38.00 7.35 -22.36
CA GLU A 387 -38.84 7.90 -21.30
C GLU A 387 -38.16 7.65 -19.95
N LYS A 388 -37.93 8.74 -19.23
CA LYS A 388 -37.55 8.69 -17.81
C LYS A 388 -38.79 8.34 -16.98
N PRO A 389 -38.75 7.39 -16.04
CA PRO A 389 -39.80 7.30 -15.03
C PRO A 389 -39.52 8.30 -13.90
N SER A 390 -40.48 9.22 -13.72
CA SER A 390 -40.62 10.07 -12.53
C SER A 390 -41.18 9.22 -11.39
N VAL A 391 -40.48 9.18 -10.26
CA VAL A 391 -40.96 8.55 -9.03
C VAL A 391 -41.78 9.56 -8.27
N THR A 392 -43.09 9.29 -8.15
CA THR A 392 -44.01 10.00 -7.27
C THR A 392 -44.10 9.24 -5.94
N ILE A 393 -43.88 9.94 -4.84
CA ILE A 393 -44.03 9.46 -3.47
C ILE A 393 -45.53 9.45 -3.11
N GLY A 394 -46.04 8.29 -2.79
CA GLY A 394 -47.37 8.13 -2.20
C GLY A 394 -47.27 7.35 -0.89
N ASN A 395 -47.85 7.87 0.16
CA ASN A 395 -47.87 7.42 1.55
C ASN A 395 -48.90 6.31 1.78
N PRO A 396 -48.81 5.56 2.90
CA PRO A 396 -49.37 4.22 3.03
C PRO A 396 -50.78 4.21 3.68
N GLN A 397 -51.53 3.22 3.37
CA GLN A 397 -52.48 2.51 4.26
C GLN A 397 -53.20 1.42 3.46
N ASP A 398 -53.24 0.28 4.03
CA ASP A 398 -54.29 -0.74 4.19
C ASP A 398 -53.84 -2.17 3.93
N GLN A 399 -53.84 -2.87 4.99
CA GLN A 399 -54.28 -4.21 5.41
C GLN A 399 -54.74 -5.21 4.32
N VAL A 400 -54.34 -6.46 4.49
CA VAL A 400 -55.17 -7.64 4.83
C VAL A 400 -54.57 -8.96 4.28
N THR A 401 -54.29 -9.89 5.23
CA THR A 401 -54.39 -11.37 5.27
C THR A 401 -53.68 -12.27 4.21
N ASP A 402 -52.73 -13.02 4.65
CA ASP A 402 -52.53 -14.50 4.90
C ASP A 402 -53.27 -15.52 4.03
N PRO A 403 -52.89 -16.82 3.97
CA PRO A 403 -51.71 -17.56 4.39
C PRO A 403 -51.22 -18.65 3.37
N SER A 404 -50.22 -19.32 3.80
CA SER A 404 -49.77 -20.68 3.45
C SER A 404 -48.51 -20.77 2.58
N VAL A 405 -47.47 -21.34 3.21
CA VAL A 405 -46.77 -22.54 2.73
C VAL A 405 -45.63 -22.97 3.67
N THR A 406 -45.79 -24.07 4.25
CA THR A 406 -44.92 -25.21 4.55
C THR A 406 -43.46 -24.99 5.00
N ARG A 407 -43.26 -25.25 6.28
CA ARG A 407 -41.97 -25.55 6.93
C ARG A 407 -41.40 -26.86 6.42
N ILE A 408 -40.12 -26.83 6.08
CA ILE A 408 -39.25 -28.01 6.23
C ILE A 408 -38.13 -27.59 7.21
N GLY A 409 -38.14 -28.23 8.37
CA GLY A 409 -37.12 -28.05 9.41
C GLY A 409 -35.91 -28.93 9.13
N ILE A 410 -34.72 -28.35 9.37
CA ILE A 410 -33.54 -29.13 9.72
C ILE A 410 -32.94 -28.51 10.97
N GLY A 411 -32.79 -29.37 11.97
CA GLY A 411 -32.46 -29.03 13.33
C GLY A 411 -31.10 -28.40 13.57
N ASN A 412 -31.09 -27.54 14.55
CA ASN A 412 -29.92 -27.04 15.23
C ASN A 412 -29.71 -27.86 16.51
N PRO A 413 -28.48 -28.20 16.84
CA PRO A 413 -28.11 -28.16 18.25
C PRO A 413 -26.78 -27.43 18.45
N LEU A 414 -26.78 -26.44 19.29
CA LEU A 414 -25.87 -26.25 20.41
C LEU A 414 -25.86 -24.77 20.85
N ASN A 415 -26.77 -24.51 21.76
CA ASN A 415 -26.64 -23.44 22.74
C ASN A 415 -25.35 -23.65 23.52
N ARG A 416 -24.43 -22.71 23.46
CA ARG A 416 -23.45 -22.46 24.51
C ARG A 416 -23.34 -20.95 24.71
N GLU A 417 -23.58 -20.57 25.95
CA GLU A 417 -23.57 -19.23 26.50
C GLU A 417 -22.36 -18.42 26.03
N VAL A 418 -22.64 -17.26 25.45
CA VAL A 418 -21.66 -16.21 25.17
C VAL A 418 -21.52 -15.40 26.45
N THR A 419 -20.45 -15.66 27.20
CA THR A 419 -20.04 -14.83 28.33
C THR A 419 -19.31 -13.61 27.82
N GLU A 420 -19.82 -12.46 28.22
CA GLU A 420 -19.29 -11.08 28.23
C GLU A 420 -18.28 -10.70 27.13
N VAL A 421 -18.78 -9.96 26.17
CA VAL A 421 -17.99 -9.14 25.26
C VAL A 421 -17.74 -7.80 25.97
N THR A 422 -16.51 -7.57 26.42
CA THR A 422 -16.09 -6.23 26.82
C THR A 422 -15.96 -5.40 25.54
N GLU A 423 -16.92 -4.53 25.27
CA GLU A 423 -16.80 -3.49 24.25
C GLU A 423 -15.75 -2.48 24.72
N ILE A 424 -14.65 -2.38 23.97
CA ILE A 424 -13.69 -1.28 24.12
C ILE A 424 -14.31 -0.10 23.35
N THR A 425 -14.75 0.91 24.06
CA THR A 425 -15.25 2.16 23.49
C THR A 425 -14.08 3.06 23.06
N ASP A 426 -14.36 4.07 22.23
CA ASP A 426 -13.37 5.07 21.77
C ASP A 426 -12.69 5.85 22.91
N GLU A 427 -13.17 5.73 24.15
CA GLU A 427 -12.60 6.33 25.35
C GLU A 427 -11.40 5.55 25.93
N ASP A 428 -11.17 4.30 25.52
CA ASP A 428 -10.05 3.48 25.99
C ASP A 428 -8.73 3.74 25.29
N TRP A 429 -8.68 4.73 24.40
CA TRP A 429 -7.43 5.16 23.78
C TRP A 429 -6.68 6.08 24.73
N PRO A 430 -5.45 5.72 25.19
CA PRO A 430 -4.74 6.55 26.14
C PRO A 430 -4.49 7.95 25.57
N PRO A 431 -4.79 9.01 26.34
CA PRO A 431 -4.45 10.39 25.95
C PRO A 431 -2.94 10.51 25.74
N VAL A 432 -2.53 11.32 24.77
CA VAL A 432 -1.14 11.66 24.51
C VAL A 432 -0.51 12.18 25.81
N ALA A 433 0.32 11.35 26.45
CA ALA A 433 1.01 11.74 27.67
C ALA A 433 2.05 12.80 27.31
N VAL A 434 1.86 14.01 27.85
CA VAL A 434 2.86 15.05 27.88
C VAL A 434 3.95 14.59 28.86
N PRO A 435 5.24 14.57 28.51
CA PRO A 435 6.29 14.25 29.46
C PRO A 435 6.43 15.37 30.49
N GLY A 436 5.84 15.20 31.66
CA GLY A 436 6.10 16.02 32.83
C GLY A 436 7.46 15.69 33.39
N GLY A 437 8.27 16.74 33.62
CA GLY A 437 9.63 16.64 34.12
C GLY A 437 9.75 15.78 35.38
N THR A 438 10.63 14.82 35.34
CA THR A 438 11.07 14.06 36.50
C THR A 438 12.35 14.68 37.08
N ARG A 439 12.28 15.04 38.36
CA ARG A 439 13.37 15.44 39.26
C ARG A 439 14.45 14.33 39.26
N PRO A 440 15.75 14.65 39.27
CA PRO A 440 16.81 13.67 39.35
C PRO A 440 16.79 12.95 40.71
N PRO A 441 17.06 11.64 40.76
CA PRO A 441 17.18 10.94 42.03
C PRO A 441 18.45 11.29 42.76
N SER A 442 18.32 11.47 44.09
CA SER A 442 19.36 11.69 45.04
C SER A 442 20.35 10.51 45.09
N THR A 443 21.63 10.82 45.08
CA THR A 443 22.75 9.88 45.23
C THR A 443 22.65 9.06 46.54
N PRO A 444 22.87 7.73 46.51
CA PRO A 444 23.10 6.98 47.72
C PRO A 444 24.58 7.01 48.14
N ASP A 445 24.80 7.10 49.47
CA ASP A 445 26.05 7.12 50.19
C ASP A 445 27.00 5.94 49.84
N ARG A 446 28.28 6.28 49.77
CA ARG A 446 29.40 5.34 49.71
C ARG A 446 29.63 4.73 51.10
N PRO A 447 29.82 3.41 51.24
CA PRO A 447 30.55 2.84 52.37
C PRO A 447 32.07 2.79 52.07
N GLY A 448 32.86 3.15 53.05
CA GLY A 448 34.31 3.21 53.05
C GLY A 448 35.01 1.83 53.11
N PRO A 449 36.34 1.84 53.06
CA PRO A 449 37.14 0.65 52.75
C PRO A 449 37.53 -0.16 54.00
N HIS A 450 37.47 -1.47 53.92
CA HIS A 450 38.24 -2.37 54.84
C HIS A 450 39.10 -3.35 54.06
N SER A 451 40.36 -3.09 54.24
CA SER A 451 41.58 -3.92 54.44
C SER A 451 41.52 -5.42 54.09
N ALA A 452 42.45 -5.76 53.24
CA ALA A 452 43.54 -6.77 53.37
C ALA A 452 43.23 -8.15 53.89
N PHE A 453 43.60 -9.18 53.16
CA PHE A 453 44.63 -10.19 53.51
C PHE A 453 44.81 -11.22 52.38
N THR A 454 45.97 -11.20 51.74
CA THR A 454 47.02 -12.21 51.60
C THR A 454 46.75 -13.65 51.21
N LYS A 455 47.51 -14.06 50.20
CA LYS A 455 48.33 -15.27 50.00
C LYS A 455 47.66 -16.60 49.64
N GLY A 456 48.29 -17.16 48.64
CA GLY A 456 48.51 -18.58 48.42
C GLY A 456 48.49 -18.99 46.95
N ALA A 457 49.54 -19.12 46.41
CA ALA A 457 50.47 -19.76 45.58
C ALA A 457 50.11 -21.22 45.24
N ALA A 458 50.45 -21.57 44.02
CA ALA A 458 51.00 -22.80 43.45
C ALA A 458 50.05 -24.02 43.30
N ALA A 459 49.76 -24.42 42.10
CA ALA A 459 50.42 -25.47 41.31
C ALA A 459 49.78 -25.44 39.91
#